data_fb3ff45d6b6451f6878d809c484d1701
#
_entry.id   fb3ff45d6b6451f6878d809c484d1701
#
_cell.length_a   1.000
_cell.length_b   1.000
_cell.length_c   1.000
_cell.angle_alpha   90.00
_cell.angle_beta   90.00
_cell.angle_gamma   90.00
#
_symmetry.space_group_name_H-M   'P 1'
#
loop_
_entity.id
_entity.type
_entity.pdbx_description
1 polymer ?
#
loop_
_entity_poly.entity_id
_entity_poly.type
_entity_poly.pdbx_seq_one_letter_code
_entity_poly.pdbx_strand_id
1 'polypeptide(L)'
;MASVAEAWEAWREGFVNKDSSRLAEFFTDDFQFIRPTGSVDLRGGTRTRQETLDWTAAGGSPTTIDDNLQVLYENDDVAVIVHGVNGDGSTVMGLYTKRDDKISEIRNVQQMV
;
A
#
# COMPACT_ATOMS: atom_id res chain seq x y z
N MET A 1 -6.47 12.28 12.68
CA MET A 1 -6.46 11.95 11.23
C MET A 1 -5.34 10.99 10.92
N ALA A 2 -5.63 9.93 10.18
CA ALA A 2 -4.61 8.93 9.83
C ALA A 2 -3.63 9.49 8.82
N SER A 3 -2.34 9.39 9.11
CA SER A 3 -1.31 9.75 8.15
C SER A 3 -0.92 8.54 7.31
N VAL A 4 -0.43 8.79 6.11
CA VAL A 4 0.03 7.71 5.24
C VAL A 4 1.23 6.98 5.87
N ALA A 5 2.07 7.68 6.61
CA ALA A 5 3.22 7.07 7.30
C ALA A 5 2.77 6.07 8.36
N GLU A 6 1.72 6.40 9.11
CA GLU A 6 1.16 5.48 10.10
C GLU A 6 0.56 4.23 9.46
N ALA A 7 -0.17 4.42 8.36
CA ALA A 7 -0.75 3.29 7.62
C ALA A 7 0.34 2.40 7.02
N TRP A 8 1.39 3.00 6.49
CA TRP A 8 2.55 2.30 5.95
C TRP A 8 3.21 1.43 7.04
N GLU A 9 3.42 2.01 8.21
CA GLU A 9 4.03 1.29 9.32
C GLU A 9 3.15 0.14 9.79
N ALA A 10 1.83 0.37 9.87
CA ALA A 10 0.88 -0.68 10.22
C ALA A 10 0.92 -1.83 9.20
N TRP A 11 1.14 -1.50 7.93
CA TRP A 11 1.23 -2.50 6.87
C TRP A 11 2.50 -3.34 7.03
N ARG A 12 3.64 -2.68 7.22
CA ARG A 12 4.91 -3.39 7.45
C ARG A 12 4.83 -4.31 8.65
N GLU A 13 4.28 -3.81 9.73
CA GLU A 13 4.06 -4.58 10.95
C GLU A 13 3.17 -5.79 10.68
N GLY A 14 2.12 -5.59 9.88
CA GLY A 14 1.20 -6.66 9.51
C GLY A 14 1.88 -7.78 8.74
N PHE A 15 2.79 -7.47 7.84
CA PHE A 15 3.57 -8.48 7.13
C PHE A 15 4.47 -9.27 8.08
N VAL A 16 5.18 -8.56 8.95
CA VAL A 16 6.13 -9.19 9.88
C VAL A 16 5.41 -10.09 10.88
N ASN A 17 4.31 -9.62 11.43
CA ASN A 17 3.58 -10.31 12.48
C ASN A 17 2.49 -11.25 11.94
N LYS A 18 2.25 -11.25 10.62
CA LYS A 18 1.17 -11.99 9.96
C LYS A 18 -0.17 -11.68 10.60
N ASP A 19 -0.42 -10.38 10.80
CA ASP A 19 -1.61 -9.87 11.45
C ASP A 19 -1.99 -8.55 10.82
N SER A 20 -3.15 -8.49 10.17
CA SER A 20 -3.62 -7.31 9.48
C SER A 20 -4.64 -6.49 10.27
N SER A 21 -4.87 -6.80 11.54
CA SER A 21 -5.93 -6.15 12.32
C SER A 21 -5.68 -4.65 12.50
N ARG A 22 -4.46 -4.23 12.71
CA ARG A 22 -4.14 -2.80 12.83
C ARG A 22 -4.31 -2.10 11.47
N LEU A 23 -3.83 -2.72 10.41
CA LEU A 23 -3.95 -2.17 9.06
C LEU A 23 -5.42 -1.98 8.67
N ALA A 24 -6.28 -2.92 9.06
CA ALA A 24 -7.70 -2.87 8.74
C ALA A 24 -8.37 -1.58 9.20
N GLU A 25 -7.90 -0.99 10.28
CA GLU A 25 -8.46 0.24 10.82
C GLU A 25 -8.18 1.47 9.95
N PHE A 26 -7.19 1.38 9.05
CA PHE A 26 -6.82 2.47 8.15
C PHE A 26 -7.61 2.47 6.85
N PHE A 27 -8.36 1.41 6.56
CA PHE A 27 -9.05 1.24 5.27
C PHE A 27 -10.55 1.44 5.40
N THR A 28 -11.15 2.12 4.40
CA THR A 28 -12.61 2.18 4.29
C THR A 28 -13.15 0.79 3.92
N ASP A 29 -14.46 0.58 4.13
CA ASP A 29 -15.10 -0.70 3.81
C ASP A 29 -15.00 -1.05 2.33
N ASP A 30 -15.01 -0.05 1.46
CA ASP A 30 -14.93 -0.22 0.01
C ASP A 30 -13.52 -0.02 -0.54
N PHE A 31 -12.52 -0.09 0.31
CA PHE A 31 -11.13 0.10 -0.08
C PHE A 31 -10.74 -0.78 -1.27
N GLN A 32 -9.95 -0.20 -2.18
CA GLN A 32 -9.37 -0.91 -3.31
C GLN A 32 -7.89 -0.63 -3.43
N PHE A 33 -7.12 -1.67 -3.72
CA PHE A 33 -5.70 -1.59 -4.00
C PHE A 33 -5.51 -1.87 -5.49
N ILE A 34 -5.11 -0.86 -6.25
CA ILE A 34 -4.98 -0.95 -7.70
C ILE A 34 -3.51 -0.97 -8.07
N ARG A 35 -3.08 -2.01 -8.74
CA ARG A 35 -1.70 -2.20 -9.16
C ARG A 35 -1.62 -2.28 -10.68
N PRO A 36 -1.67 -1.15 -11.38
CA PRO A 36 -1.36 -1.16 -12.80
C PRO A 36 0.13 -1.44 -12.94
N THR A 37 0.49 -2.60 -13.42
CA THR A 37 1.88 -2.97 -13.60
C THR A 37 2.25 -2.87 -15.06
N GLY A 38 3.19 -2.00 -15.32
CA GLY A 38 3.78 -1.86 -16.63
C GLY A 38 2.73 -1.69 -17.70
N SER A 39 2.98 -1.55 -18.82
CA SER A 39 2.27 -1.16 -20.00
C SER A 39 0.88 -1.76 -20.14
N VAL A 40 0.79 -2.91 -20.70
CA VAL A 40 -0.49 -3.52 -21.06
C VAL A 40 -0.85 -4.71 -20.20
N ASP A 41 0.07 -5.15 -19.39
CA ASP A 41 -0.15 -6.32 -18.54
C ASP A 41 -0.75 -5.90 -17.21
N LEU A 42 -2.04 -6.00 -17.10
CA LEU A 42 -2.80 -5.61 -15.93
C LEU A 42 -2.99 -6.77 -14.94
N ARG A 43 -2.13 -7.78 -14.98
CA ARG A 43 -2.26 -8.92 -14.05
C ARG A 43 -2.09 -8.52 -12.60
N GLY A 44 -1.48 -7.38 -12.34
CA GLY A 44 -1.44 -6.84 -11.00
C GLY A 44 -2.83 -6.62 -10.46
N GLY A 45 -3.68 -6.11 -11.31
CA GLY A 45 -5.10 -5.98 -11.07
C GLY A 45 -5.47 -5.22 -9.81
N THR A 46 -6.75 -5.31 -9.49
CA THR A 46 -7.31 -4.68 -8.31
C THR A 46 -7.54 -5.72 -7.22
N ARG A 47 -7.15 -5.38 -5.99
CA ARG A 47 -7.47 -6.19 -4.81
C ARG A 47 -8.50 -5.45 -3.98
N THR A 48 -9.48 -6.21 -3.47
CA THR A 48 -10.45 -5.69 -2.50
C THR A 48 -9.76 -5.46 -1.15
N ARG A 49 -10.48 -4.82 -0.24
CA ARG A 49 -10.05 -4.68 1.15
C ARG A 49 -9.69 -6.04 1.77
N GLN A 50 -10.59 -7.00 1.65
CA GLN A 50 -10.37 -8.31 2.25
C GLN A 50 -9.18 -9.04 1.63
N GLU A 51 -9.04 -8.99 0.32
CA GLU A 51 -7.90 -9.60 -0.37
C GLU A 51 -6.58 -8.97 0.08
N THR A 52 -6.55 -7.65 0.26
CA THR A 52 -5.37 -6.94 0.74
C THR A 52 -5.01 -7.33 2.16
N LEU A 53 -6.02 -7.41 3.03
CA LEU A 53 -5.82 -7.82 4.42
C LEU A 53 -5.36 -9.27 4.54
N ASP A 54 -5.95 -10.16 3.74
CA ASP A 54 -5.58 -11.57 3.74
C ASP A 54 -4.12 -11.76 3.27
N TRP A 55 -3.73 -11.04 2.23
CA TRP A 55 -2.37 -11.07 1.73
C TRP A 55 -1.37 -10.59 2.79
N THR A 56 -1.72 -9.54 3.50
CA THR A 56 -0.88 -9.00 4.58
C THR A 56 -0.76 -10.01 5.72
N ALA A 57 -1.87 -10.62 6.13
CA ALA A 57 -1.89 -11.60 7.21
C ALA A 57 -1.15 -12.88 6.83
N ALA A 58 -1.02 -13.18 5.55
CA ALA A 58 -0.23 -14.29 5.06
C ALA A 58 1.29 -14.00 5.07
N GLY A 59 1.67 -12.76 5.37
CA GLY A 59 3.06 -12.35 5.43
C GLY A 59 3.57 -11.70 4.15
N GLY A 60 2.74 -11.60 3.13
CA GLY A 60 3.11 -11.03 1.84
C GLY A 60 4.33 -11.70 1.23
N SER A 61 5.13 -10.91 0.53
CA SER A 61 6.41 -11.34 0.00
C SER A 61 7.53 -10.65 0.79
N PRO A 62 8.68 -11.29 1.02
CA PRO A 62 9.81 -10.62 1.64
C PRO A 62 10.28 -9.37 0.89
N THR A 63 9.95 -9.27 -0.40
CA THR A 63 10.33 -8.13 -1.22
C THR A 63 9.22 -7.09 -1.36
N THR A 64 8.11 -7.26 -0.63
CA THR A 64 6.92 -6.44 -0.87
C THR A 64 7.08 -5.00 -0.43
N ILE A 65 7.74 -4.79 0.70
CA ILE A 65 7.78 -3.46 1.30
C ILE A 65 9.08 -3.31 2.09
N ASP A 66 9.77 -2.20 1.90
CA ASP A 66 10.96 -1.90 2.67
C ASP A 66 10.69 -0.78 3.68
N ASP A 67 11.71 -0.28 4.34
CA ASP A 67 11.59 0.79 5.33
C ASP A 67 11.95 2.17 4.76
N ASN A 68 12.10 2.27 3.44
CA ASN A 68 12.54 3.51 2.79
C ASN A 68 11.35 4.25 2.18
N LEU A 69 10.54 4.85 3.03
CA LEU A 69 9.37 5.61 2.61
C LEU A 69 9.69 7.09 2.50
N GLN A 70 9.30 7.70 1.37
CA GLN A 70 9.29 9.15 1.20
C GLN A 70 7.87 9.62 0.95
N VAL A 71 7.39 10.54 1.76
CA VAL A 71 6.10 11.18 1.56
C VAL A 71 6.35 12.45 0.76
N LEU A 72 5.93 12.48 -0.50
CA LEU A 72 6.15 13.62 -1.38
C LEU A 72 5.11 14.71 -1.16
N TYR A 73 3.89 14.32 -0.81
CA TYR A 73 2.79 15.24 -0.58
C TYR A 73 1.72 14.52 0.26
N GLU A 74 1.11 15.26 1.16
CA GLU A 74 0.00 14.72 1.94
C GLU A 74 -0.93 15.84 2.41
N ASN A 75 -2.23 15.65 2.23
CA ASN A 75 -3.26 16.47 2.83
C ASN A 75 -4.40 15.56 3.32
N ASP A 76 -5.56 16.14 3.64
CA ASP A 76 -6.69 15.38 4.16
C ASP A 76 -7.33 14.45 3.11
N ASP A 77 -7.10 14.72 1.83
CA ASP A 77 -7.76 14.02 0.74
C ASP A 77 -6.85 13.03 0.02
N VAL A 78 -5.55 13.32 -0.04
CA VAL A 78 -4.61 12.49 -0.80
C VAL A 78 -3.23 12.47 -0.15
N ALA A 79 -2.48 11.41 -0.48
CA ALA A 79 -1.06 11.37 -0.20
C ALA A 79 -0.33 10.74 -1.39
N VAL A 80 0.86 11.25 -1.69
CA VAL A 80 1.74 10.70 -2.72
C VAL A 80 3.03 10.26 -2.05
N ILE A 81 3.39 9.01 -2.26
CA ILE A 81 4.57 8.42 -1.64
C ILE A 81 5.46 7.76 -2.68
N VAL A 82 6.72 7.56 -2.30
CA VAL A 82 7.67 6.74 -3.05
C VAL A 82 8.36 5.80 -2.06
N HIS A 83 8.53 4.56 -2.43
CA HIS A 83 9.32 3.60 -1.66
C HIS A 83 10.05 2.62 -2.57
N GLY A 84 11.06 1.96 -2.03
CA GLY A 84 11.71 0.86 -2.72
C GLY A 84 10.99 -0.46 -2.47
N VAL A 85 11.49 -1.49 -3.13
CA VAL A 85 11.04 -2.86 -2.91
C VAL A 85 12.26 -3.69 -2.54
N ASN A 86 12.21 -4.36 -1.39
CA ASN A 86 13.32 -5.16 -0.92
C ASN A 86 13.69 -6.25 -1.91
N GLY A 87 14.97 -6.32 -2.25
CA GLY A 87 15.54 -7.43 -2.97
C GLY A 87 15.56 -7.31 -4.49
N ASP A 88 14.84 -6.37 -5.09
CA ASP A 88 14.83 -6.28 -6.56
C ASP A 88 15.21 -4.89 -7.11
N GLY A 89 15.38 -3.90 -6.26
CA GLY A 89 15.80 -2.57 -6.69
C GLY A 89 14.71 -1.74 -7.37
N SER A 90 13.48 -2.22 -7.45
CA SER A 90 12.43 -1.45 -8.08
C SER A 90 11.95 -0.32 -7.17
N THR A 91 11.32 0.68 -7.79
CA THR A 91 10.75 1.83 -7.09
C THR A 91 9.26 1.87 -7.35
N VAL A 92 8.50 2.12 -6.29
CA VAL A 92 7.04 2.25 -6.36
C VAL A 92 6.66 3.68 -6.01
N MET A 93 5.81 4.29 -6.85
CA MET A 93 5.13 5.54 -6.52
C MET A 93 3.66 5.21 -6.29
N GLY A 94 3.13 5.65 -5.16
CA GLY A 94 1.76 5.37 -4.79
C GLY A 94 0.94 6.64 -4.57
N LEU A 95 -0.30 6.61 -5.04
CA LEU A 95 -1.30 7.63 -4.74
C LEU A 95 -2.34 7.03 -3.81
N TYR A 96 -2.45 7.62 -2.64
CA TYR A 96 -3.40 7.19 -1.62
C TYR A 96 -4.54 8.21 -1.57
N THR A 97 -5.75 7.75 -1.79
CA THR A 97 -6.95 8.59 -1.69
C THR A 97 -7.59 8.35 -0.33
N LYS A 98 -7.97 9.43 0.34
CA LYS A 98 -8.52 9.36 1.71
C LYS A 98 -9.98 9.78 1.72
N ARG A 99 -10.73 9.18 2.62
CA ARG A 99 -12.13 9.51 2.89
C ARG A 99 -12.46 9.09 4.32
N ASP A 100 -13.15 9.94 5.06
CA ASP A 100 -13.57 9.67 6.45
C ASP A 100 -12.40 9.28 7.35
N ASP A 101 -11.27 9.98 7.20
CA ASP A 101 -10.03 9.73 7.95
C ASP A 101 -9.41 8.35 7.69
N LYS A 102 -9.79 7.71 6.59
CA LYS A 102 -9.26 6.40 6.21
C LYS A 102 -8.79 6.45 4.76
N ILE A 103 -8.10 5.41 4.36
CA ILE A 103 -7.64 5.25 2.98
C ILE A 103 -8.71 4.49 2.21
N SER A 104 -9.22 5.07 1.14
CA SER A 104 -10.24 4.45 0.30
C SER A 104 -9.68 3.79 -0.95
N GLU A 105 -8.50 4.22 -1.40
CA GLU A 105 -7.90 3.67 -2.60
C GLU A 105 -6.39 3.87 -2.56
N ILE A 106 -5.66 2.90 -3.06
CA ILE A 106 -4.23 3.02 -3.32
C ILE A 106 -4.00 2.67 -4.79
N ARG A 107 -3.30 3.53 -5.51
CA ARG A 107 -2.83 3.26 -6.87
C ARG A 107 -1.31 3.30 -6.87
N ASN A 108 -0.71 2.20 -7.26
CA ASN A 108 0.75 2.10 -7.34
C ASN A 108 1.20 1.99 -8.79
N VAL A 109 2.29 2.68 -9.09
CA VAL A 109 3.05 2.49 -10.33
C VAL A 109 4.43 2.02 -9.92
N GLN A 110 4.89 0.96 -10.54
CA GLN A 110 6.17 0.35 -10.20
C GLN A 110 7.12 0.45 -11.38
N GLN A 111 8.32 0.95 -11.13
CA GLN A 111 9.39 0.98 -12.11
C GLN A 111 10.37 -0.13 -11.77
N MET A 112 10.52 -1.07 -12.69
CA MET A 112 11.46 -2.16 -12.56
C MET A 112 12.84 -1.72 -13.04
N VAL A 113 13.85 -2.25 -12.41
CA VAL A 113 15.23 -2.01 -12.82
C VAL A 113 15.63 -3.01 -13.89
#